data_1f361260b9d6ba83b36857879b5c27e4
#
_entry.id   1f361260b9d6ba83b36857879b5c27e4
#
_cell.length_a   1.000
_cell.length_b   1.000
_cell.length_c   1.000
_cell.angle_alpha   90.00
_cell.angle_beta   90.00
_cell.angle_gamma   90.00
#
_symmetry.space_group_name_H-M   'P 1'
#
loop_
_entity.id
_entity.type
_entity.pdbx_description
1 polymer ?
#
loop_
_entity_poly.entity_id
_entity_poly.type
_entity_poly.pdbx_seq_one_letter_code
_entity_poly.pdbx_strand_id
1 'polypeptide(L)'
;AIRDAVQVGFERTMLQDVLFGIRRLVDIGNKALSPAVNDPYTATQAVHHLSVVLCVLARRRLGDWLCRDEHGTVRVAVPFPQFADFLWLGTEQIRRYGAKEPRLARSLVELLKNVGSSATSEDRRMASARHIRLVLEDAKRETAQSADVETLLAEGAAALSTLGADRSQAASG
;
A
#
# COMPACT_ATOMS: atom_id res chain seq x y z
N ALA A 1 32.30 -11.27 -19.87
CA ALA A 1 32.24 -11.06 -18.42
C ALA A 1 30.94 -10.32 -17.97
N ILE A 2 30.77 -9.00 -18.18
CA ILE A 2 29.53 -8.31 -17.72
C ILE A 2 28.32 -8.70 -18.58
N ARG A 3 28.46 -8.85 -19.89
CA ARG A 3 27.37 -9.25 -20.80
C ARG A 3 26.77 -10.61 -20.44
N ASP A 4 27.55 -11.54 -19.96
CA ASP A 4 27.13 -12.90 -19.63
C ASP A 4 26.40 -12.97 -18.28
N ALA A 5 26.57 -11.94 -17.44
CA ALA A 5 25.90 -11.81 -16.14
C ALA A 5 24.54 -11.12 -16.22
N VAL A 6 24.19 -10.49 -17.35
CA VAL A 6 22.93 -9.79 -17.56
C VAL A 6 22.08 -10.56 -18.56
N GLN A 7 20.98 -11.13 -18.07
CA GLN A 7 19.97 -11.76 -18.92
C GLN A 7 18.78 -10.80 -19.09
N VAL A 8 18.44 -10.53 -20.34
CA VAL A 8 17.26 -9.73 -20.70
C VAL A 8 16.11 -10.69 -21.00
N GLY A 9 15.07 -10.67 -20.17
CA GLY A 9 13.84 -11.42 -20.41
C GLY A 9 12.95 -10.71 -21.43
N PHE A 10 12.13 -11.46 -22.17
CA PHE A 10 11.15 -10.91 -23.10
C PHE A 10 10.00 -10.18 -22.40
N GLU A 11 9.64 -10.62 -21.19
CA GLU A 11 8.54 -10.07 -20.41
C GLU A 11 8.91 -9.90 -18.94
N ARG A 12 8.31 -8.88 -18.34
CA ARG A 12 8.39 -8.64 -16.88
C ARG A 12 7.47 -9.64 -16.18
N THR A 13 7.99 -10.42 -15.24
CA THR A 13 7.21 -11.43 -14.52
C THR A 13 7.01 -11.05 -13.07
N MET A 14 5.86 -11.46 -12.47
CA MET A 14 5.56 -11.25 -11.06
C MET A 14 6.51 -12.00 -10.12
N LEU A 15 7.14 -13.07 -10.59
CA LEU A 15 8.13 -13.85 -9.81
C LEU A 15 9.40 -13.06 -9.52
N GLN A 16 9.77 -12.15 -10.42
CA GLN A 16 10.98 -11.34 -10.34
C GLN A 16 10.72 -9.92 -9.84
N ASP A 17 9.48 -9.45 -9.97
CA ASP A 17 9.12 -8.06 -9.73
C ASP A 17 7.80 -7.93 -8.97
N VAL A 18 7.93 -7.71 -7.67
CA VAL A 18 6.78 -7.52 -6.77
C VAL A 18 6.00 -6.25 -7.12
N LEU A 19 6.68 -5.17 -7.54
CA LEU A 19 5.99 -3.94 -7.99
C LEU A 19 5.08 -4.20 -9.18
N PHE A 20 5.52 -5.06 -10.12
CA PHE A 20 4.68 -5.44 -11.25
C PHE A 20 3.42 -6.18 -10.80
N GLY A 21 3.56 -7.11 -9.83
CA GLY A 21 2.42 -7.81 -9.25
C GLY A 21 1.43 -6.87 -8.57
N ILE A 22 1.92 -5.93 -7.75
CA ILE A 22 1.08 -4.91 -7.10
C ILE A 22 0.39 -4.04 -8.15
N ARG A 23 1.11 -3.57 -9.18
CA ARG A 23 0.52 -2.77 -10.27
C ARG A 23 -0.62 -3.51 -10.97
N ARG A 24 -0.46 -4.81 -11.25
CA ARG A 24 -1.53 -5.61 -11.87
C ARG A 24 -2.79 -5.68 -11.01
N LEU A 25 -2.66 -5.82 -9.69
CA LEU A 25 -3.81 -5.77 -8.77
C LEU A 25 -4.46 -4.39 -8.76
N VAL A 26 -3.66 -3.32 -8.75
CA VAL A 26 -4.15 -1.94 -8.84
C VAL A 26 -4.89 -1.70 -10.16
N ASP A 27 -4.36 -2.17 -11.28
CA ASP A 27 -4.99 -2.04 -12.60
C ASP A 27 -6.36 -2.75 -12.64
N ILE A 28 -6.48 -3.94 -12.02
CA ILE A 28 -7.75 -4.66 -11.86
C ILE A 28 -8.74 -3.82 -11.06
N GLY A 29 -8.33 -3.29 -9.90
CA GLY A 29 -9.16 -2.43 -9.06
C GLY A 29 -9.62 -1.18 -9.78
N ASN A 30 -8.71 -0.48 -10.45
CA ASN A 30 -9.03 0.75 -11.19
C ASN A 30 -9.96 0.49 -12.39
N LYS A 31 -9.75 -0.61 -13.11
CA LYS A 31 -10.65 -1.02 -14.21
C LYS A 31 -12.06 -1.30 -13.68
N ALA A 32 -12.16 -1.99 -12.56
CA ALA A 32 -13.43 -2.28 -11.90
C ALA A 32 -14.17 -0.99 -11.48
N LEU A 33 -13.43 0.02 -11.01
CA LEU A 33 -13.98 1.33 -10.60
C LEU A 33 -14.25 2.29 -11.77
N SER A 34 -13.88 1.92 -12.98
CA SER A 34 -14.14 2.80 -14.13
C SER A 34 -15.66 3.00 -14.35
N PRO A 35 -16.10 4.17 -14.85
CA PRO A 35 -17.52 4.44 -15.08
C PRO A 35 -18.21 3.43 -16.00
N ALA A 36 -17.47 2.80 -16.90
CA ALA A 36 -17.99 1.81 -17.83
C ALA A 36 -18.24 0.43 -17.20
N VAL A 37 -17.48 0.06 -16.17
CA VAL A 37 -17.60 -1.23 -15.49
C VAL A 37 -18.40 -1.11 -14.20
N ASN A 38 -18.04 -0.14 -13.35
CA ASN A 38 -18.67 0.18 -12.07
C ASN A 38 -18.95 -1.05 -11.18
N ASP A 39 -17.90 -1.84 -10.93
CA ASP A 39 -17.93 -3.04 -10.10
C ASP A 39 -17.09 -2.86 -8.81
N PRO A 40 -17.68 -2.26 -7.75
CA PRO A 40 -17.00 -2.07 -6.48
C PRO A 40 -16.63 -3.38 -5.79
N TYR A 41 -17.32 -4.49 -6.09
CA TYR A 41 -17.01 -5.79 -5.50
C TYR A 41 -15.66 -6.31 -5.99
N THR A 42 -15.42 -6.33 -7.29
CA THR A 42 -14.11 -6.71 -7.85
C THR A 42 -12.99 -5.78 -7.37
N ALA A 43 -13.25 -4.47 -7.24
CA ALA A 43 -12.30 -3.54 -6.66
C ALA A 43 -11.95 -3.89 -5.20
N THR A 44 -12.95 -4.25 -4.40
CA THR A 44 -12.75 -4.70 -3.01
C THR A 44 -11.91 -5.98 -2.95
N GLN A 45 -12.14 -6.95 -3.85
CA GLN A 45 -11.31 -8.16 -3.93
C GLN A 45 -9.84 -7.82 -4.25
N ALA A 46 -9.60 -6.89 -5.17
CA ALA A 46 -8.24 -6.43 -5.48
C ALA A 46 -7.57 -5.82 -4.23
N VAL A 47 -8.29 -5.02 -3.43
CA VAL A 47 -7.81 -4.46 -2.16
C VAL A 47 -7.47 -5.56 -1.16
N HIS A 48 -8.28 -6.62 -1.05
CA HIS A 48 -7.98 -7.75 -0.17
C HIS A 48 -6.68 -8.47 -0.57
N HIS A 49 -6.47 -8.70 -1.86
CA HIS A 49 -5.22 -9.31 -2.35
C HIS A 49 -4.01 -8.38 -2.11
N LEU A 50 -4.17 -7.07 -2.32
CA LEU A 50 -3.15 -6.07 -1.99
C LEU A 50 -2.80 -6.10 -0.50
N SER A 51 -3.80 -6.25 0.39
CA SER A 51 -3.59 -6.37 1.83
C SER A 51 -2.64 -7.51 2.16
N VAL A 52 -2.85 -8.70 1.59
CA VAL A 52 -1.98 -9.87 1.81
C VAL A 52 -0.55 -9.57 1.40
N VAL A 53 -0.35 -9.05 0.19
CA VAL A 53 0.99 -8.75 -0.36
C VAL A 53 1.70 -7.69 0.49
N LEU A 54 1.01 -6.58 0.80
CA LEU A 54 1.58 -5.47 1.57
C LEU A 54 1.89 -5.85 3.02
N CYS A 55 1.08 -6.71 3.66
CA CYS A 55 1.38 -7.25 4.99
C CYS A 55 2.66 -8.10 4.99
N VAL A 56 2.88 -8.90 3.95
CA VAL A 56 4.14 -9.66 3.80
C VAL A 56 5.32 -8.72 3.65
N LEU A 57 5.20 -7.68 2.80
CA LEU A 57 6.26 -6.67 2.60
C LEU A 57 6.53 -5.86 3.87
N ALA A 58 5.49 -5.55 4.67
CA ALA A 58 5.63 -4.83 5.94
C ALA A 58 6.51 -5.57 6.96
N ARG A 59 6.59 -6.90 6.86
CA ARG A 59 7.43 -7.76 7.71
C ARG A 59 8.83 -8.02 7.16
N ARG A 60 9.04 -7.82 5.83
CA ARG A 60 10.31 -8.14 5.18
C ARG A 60 11.34 -7.04 5.39
N ARG A 61 12.60 -7.43 5.47
CA ARG A 61 13.71 -6.47 5.33
C ARG A 61 13.76 -6.05 3.86
N LEU A 62 13.54 -4.77 3.62
CA LEU A 62 13.64 -4.12 2.32
C LEU A 62 14.88 -3.24 2.34
N GLY A 63 15.53 -3.10 1.22
CA GLY A 63 16.72 -2.27 1.06
C GLY A 63 17.52 -2.70 -0.16
N ASP A 64 18.50 -1.93 -0.52
CA ASP A 64 19.34 -2.14 -1.68
C ASP A 64 20.00 -3.53 -1.66
N TRP A 65 20.03 -4.17 -2.80
CA TRP A 65 20.75 -5.41 -2.95
C TRP A 65 22.24 -5.12 -3.15
N LEU A 66 23.04 -5.51 -2.16
CA LEU A 66 24.47 -5.25 -2.14
C LEU A 66 25.25 -6.52 -2.52
N CYS A 67 25.88 -6.52 -3.69
CA CYS A 67 26.80 -7.57 -4.09
C CYS A 67 28.20 -7.26 -3.54
N ARG A 68 28.73 -8.19 -2.74
CA ARG A 68 30.06 -8.07 -2.13
C ARG A 68 31.03 -9.07 -2.75
N ASP A 69 32.31 -8.71 -2.78
CA ASP A 69 33.38 -9.63 -3.16
C ASP A 69 33.76 -10.55 -1.98
N GLU A 70 34.77 -11.41 -2.22
CA GLU A 70 35.34 -12.34 -1.22
C GLU A 70 35.93 -11.63 0.01
N HIS A 71 36.30 -10.36 -0.12
CA HIS A 71 36.85 -9.53 0.98
C HIS A 71 35.71 -8.72 1.69
N GLY A 72 34.43 -8.91 1.33
CA GLY A 72 33.32 -8.21 1.93
C GLY A 72 33.09 -6.79 1.40
N THR A 73 33.88 -6.34 0.42
CA THR A 73 33.75 -5.02 -0.19
C THR A 73 32.55 -4.96 -1.12
N VAL A 74 31.68 -3.95 -0.98
CA VAL A 74 30.55 -3.75 -1.89
C VAL A 74 31.05 -3.36 -3.28
N ARG A 75 30.74 -4.17 -4.28
CA ARG A 75 31.11 -3.96 -5.69
C ARG A 75 29.95 -3.45 -6.54
N VAL A 76 28.74 -3.86 -6.21
CA VAL A 76 27.52 -3.43 -6.89
C VAL A 76 26.44 -3.18 -5.86
N ALA A 77 25.75 -2.07 -5.96
CA ALA A 77 24.54 -1.76 -5.23
C ALA A 77 23.39 -1.64 -6.24
N VAL A 78 22.36 -2.49 -6.11
CA VAL A 78 21.14 -2.40 -6.92
C VAL A 78 20.07 -1.77 -6.06
N PRO A 79 19.59 -0.56 -6.40
CA PRO A 79 18.52 0.09 -5.64
C PRO A 79 17.27 -0.76 -5.63
N PHE A 80 16.66 -0.91 -4.45
CA PHE A 80 15.39 -1.61 -4.29
C PHE A 80 14.34 -0.64 -3.70
N PRO A 81 13.09 -0.71 -4.15
CA PRO A 81 12.04 0.18 -3.65
C PRO A 81 11.88 0.09 -2.14
N GLN A 82 11.60 1.22 -1.51
CA GLN A 82 11.32 1.29 -0.08
C GLN A 82 9.87 0.88 0.21
N PHE A 83 9.56 0.55 1.44
CA PHE A 83 8.20 0.17 1.84
C PHE A 83 7.14 1.22 1.47
N ALA A 84 7.49 2.49 1.59
CA ALA A 84 6.60 3.60 1.23
C ALA A 84 6.20 3.58 -0.25
N ASP A 85 7.11 3.16 -1.15
CA ASP A 85 6.83 3.08 -2.59
C ASP A 85 5.80 1.98 -2.89
N PHE A 86 5.93 0.83 -2.23
CA PHE A 86 4.96 -0.27 -2.35
C PHE A 86 3.59 0.13 -1.81
N LEU A 87 3.55 0.78 -0.65
CA LEU A 87 2.33 1.24 -0.02
C LEU A 87 1.62 2.27 -0.90
N TRP A 88 2.36 3.26 -1.38
CA TRP A 88 1.84 4.29 -2.27
C TRP A 88 1.30 3.70 -3.56
N LEU A 89 2.09 2.85 -4.25
CA LEU A 89 1.66 2.18 -5.48
C LEU A 89 0.39 1.36 -5.29
N GLY A 90 0.27 0.63 -4.16
CA GLY A 90 -0.86 -0.25 -3.89
C GLY A 90 -2.14 0.47 -3.50
N THR A 91 -2.06 1.72 -3.03
CA THR A 91 -3.24 2.37 -2.43
C THR A 91 -3.68 3.66 -3.13
N GLU A 92 -2.75 4.44 -3.70
CA GLU A 92 -2.99 5.81 -4.15
C GLU A 92 -4.12 5.93 -5.19
N GLN A 93 -4.02 5.16 -6.28
CA GLN A 93 -5.01 5.26 -7.35
C GLN A 93 -6.36 4.70 -6.94
N ILE A 94 -6.38 3.53 -6.28
CA ILE A 94 -7.63 2.93 -5.79
C ILE A 94 -8.33 3.88 -4.81
N ARG A 95 -7.58 4.52 -3.91
CA ARG A 95 -8.09 5.52 -2.98
C ARG A 95 -8.79 6.67 -3.71
N ARG A 96 -8.15 7.25 -4.72
CA ARG A 96 -8.69 8.39 -5.48
C ARG A 96 -9.94 8.02 -6.29
N TYR A 97 -9.91 6.90 -7.00
CA TYR A 97 -11.04 6.47 -7.81
C TYR A 97 -12.21 5.93 -6.97
N GLY A 98 -11.91 5.36 -5.82
CA GLY A 98 -12.89 4.71 -4.95
C GLY A 98 -13.38 5.57 -3.78
N ALA A 99 -12.97 6.84 -3.68
CA ALA A 99 -13.27 7.71 -2.53
C ALA A 99 -14.77 7.89 -2.27
N LYS A 100 -15.61 7.85 -3.32
CA LYS A 100 -17.07 7.95 -3.23
C LYS A 100 -17.77 6.65 -2.83
N GLU A 101 -17.04 5.52 -2.76
CA GLU A 101 -17.56 4.20 -2.44
C GLU A 101 -17.26 3.82 -0.98
N PRO A 102 -18.20 3.94 -0.03
CA PRO A 102 -17.94 3.74 1.40
C PRO A 102 -17.39 2.35 1.72
N ARG A 103 -17.88 1.30 1.03
CA ARG A 103 -17.38 -0.07 1.21
C ARG A 103 -15.90 -0.20 0.86
N LEU A 104 -15.48 0.42 -0.25
CA LEU A 104 -14.10 0.38 -0.69
C LEU A 104 -13.20 1.19 0.24
N ALA A 105 -13.65 2.36 0.69
CA ALA A 105 -12.92 3.17 1.67
C ALA A 105 -12.69 2.40 2.98
N ARG A 106 -13.70 1.68 3.49
CA ARG A 106 -13.56 0.77 4.65
C ARG A 106 -12.53 -0.33 4.40
N SER A 107 -12.58 -0.97 3.23
CA SER A 107 -11.62 -2.03 2.88
C SER A 107 -10.20 -1.49 2.81
N LEU A 108 -9.99 -0.23 2.35
CA LEU A 108 -8.69 0.43 2.37
C LEU A 108 -8.22 0.75 3.80
N VAL A 109 -9.10 1.23 4.68
CA VAL A 109 -8.78 1.46 6.10
C VAL A 109 -8.38 0.14 6.77
N GLU A 110 -9.11 -0.95 6.51
CA GLU A 110 -8.79 -2.27 7.04
C GLU A 110 -7.45 -2.79 6.51
N LEU A 111 -7.20 -2.69 5.20
CA LEU A 111 -5.91 -3.01 4.58
C LEU A 111 -4.78 -2.26 5.31
N LEU A 112 -4.90 -0.95 5.44
CA LEU A 112 -3.86 -0.11 6.02
C LEU A 112 -3.63 -0.39 7.52
N LYS A 113 -4.70 -0.68 8.27
CA LYS A 113 -4.61 -1.15 9.65
C LYS A 113 -3.83 -2.47 9.73
N ASN A 114 -4.16 -3.45 8.90
CA ASN A 114 -3.52 -4.77 8.89
C ASN A 114 -2.03 -4.66 8.50
N VAL A 115 -1.73 -3.82 7.50
CA VAL A 115 -0.36 -3.53 7.06
C VAL A 115 0.45 -2.85 8.17
N GLY A 116 -0.10 -1.81 8.79
CA GLY A 116 0.54 -1.11 9.91
C GLY A 116 0.75 -2.01 11.12
N SER A 117 -0.22 -2.86 11.47
CA SER A 117 -0.10 -3.85 12.55
C SER A 117 0.92 -4.94 12.24
N SER A 118 1.17 -5.24 10.96
CA SER A 118 2.19 -6.18 10.51
C SER A 118 3.60 -5.57 10.43
N ALA A 119 3.71 -4.24 10.50
CA ALA A 119 4.97 -3.52 10.31
C ALA A 119 5.98 -3.80 11.42
N THR A 120 7.25 -3.97 11.03
CA THR A 120 8.37 -4.24 11.94
C THR A 120 9.09 -2.97 12.40
N SER A 121 8.74 -1.80 11.85
CA SER A 121 9.31 -0.51 12.25
C SER A 121 8.22 0.55 12.44
N GLU A 122 8.51 1.54 13.29
CA GLU A 122 7.65 2.69 13.54
C GLU A 122 7.36 3.46 12.26
N ASP A 123 8.37 3.72 11.42
CA ASP A 123 8.21 4.45 10.16
C ASP A 123 7.17 3.81 9.23
N ARG A 124 7.17 2.48 9.12
CA ARG A 124 6.20 1.75 8.31
C ARG A 124 4.79 1.81 8.89
N ARG A 125 4.68 1.74 10.22
CA ARG A 125 3.43 1.88 10.94
C ARG A 125 2.86 3.28 10.75
N MET A 126 3.69 4.31 10.89
CA MET A 126 3.29 5.70 10.67
C MET A 126 2.98 6.02 9.21
N ALA A 127 3.65 5.36 8.25
CA ALA A 127 3.30 5.46 6.84
C ALA A 127 1.86 4.94 6.60
N SER A 128 1.52 3.77 7.15
CA SER A 128 0.16 3.21 7.06
C SER A 128 -0.89 4.14 7.70
N ALA A 129 -0.59 4.69 8.89
CA ALA A 129 -1.48 5.64 9.56
C ALA A 129 -1.69 6.93 8.74
N ARG A 130 -0.66 7.42 8.07
CA ARG A 130 -0.77 8.57 7.14
C ARG A 130 -1.73 8.27 5.99
N HIS A 131 -1.62 7.09 5.39
CA HIS A 131 -2.52 6.68 4.31
C HIS A 131 -3.96 6.50 4.79
N ILE A 132 -4.21 6.03 6.03
CA ILE A 132 -5.56 6.01 6.63
C ILE A 132 -6.14 7.42 6.64
N ARG A 133 -5.40 8.42 7.12
CA ARG A 133 -5.88 9.81 7.16
C ARG A 133 -6.26 10.33 5.76
N LEU A 134 -5.46 10.01 4.74
CA LEU A 134 -5.78 10.38 3.36
C LEU A 134 -7.08 9.72 2.86
N VAL A 135 -7.33 8.45 3.21
CA VAL A 135 -8.60 7.77 2.88
C VAL A 135 -9.78 8.50 3.52
N LEU A 136 -9.65 8.86 4.81
CA LEU A 136 -10.72 9.56 5.55
C LEU A 136 -10.97 10.97 5.02
N GLU A 137 -9.92 11.69 4.63
CA GLU A 137 -10.03 13.03 4.02
C GLU A 137 -10.75 12.98 2.67
N ASP A 138 -10.38 12.04 1.81
CA ASP A 138 -11.03 11.86 0.51
C ASP A 138 -12.50 11.45 0.68
N ALA A 139 -12.79 10.53 1.59
CA ALA A 139 -14.16 10.11 1.85
C ALA A 139 -15.05 11.25 2.38
N LYS A 140 -14.53 12.12 3.27
CA LYS A 140 -15.24 13.32 3.71
C LYS A 140 -15.62 14.25 2.55
N ARG A 141 -14.79 14.32 1.54
CA ARG A 141 -14.99 15.21 0.39
C ARG A 141 -15.90 14.61 -0.68
N GLU A 142 -15.86 13.29 -0.89
CA GLU A 142 -16.46 12.63 -2.06
C GLU A 142 -17.70 11.78 -1.71
N THR A 143 -17.90 11.37 -0.46
CA THR A 143 -19.04 10.54 -0.05
C THR A 143 -20.26 11.41 0.21
N ALA A 144 -21.38 11.08 -0.47
CA ALA A 144 -22.59 11.90 -0.41
C ALA A 144 -23.38 11.75 0.90
N GLN A 145 -23.34 10.56 1.55
CA GLN A 145 -24.14 10.27 2.73
C GLN A 145 -23.33 10.50 4.02
N SER A 146 -23.81 11.40 4.89
CA SER A 146 -23.14 11.71 6.17
C SER A 146 -23.01 10.51 7.10
N ALA A 147 -24.01 9.63 7.15
CA ALA A 147 -23.98 8.44 7.99
C ALA A 147 -22.84 7.46 7.60
N ASP A 148 -22.57 7.32 6.29
CA ASP A 148 -21.43 6.51 5.82
C ASP A 148 -20.08 7.14 6.20
N VAL A 149 -20.00 8.47 6.10
CA VAL A 149 -18.80 9.22 6.51
C VAL A 149 -18.55 9.07 8.01
N GLU A 150 -19.57 9.25 8.84
CA GLU A 150 -19.48 9.11 10.30
C GLU A 150 -19.00 7.71 10.69
N THR A 151 -19.58 6.68 10.09
CA THR A 151 -19.18 5.28 10.32
C THR A 151 -17.72 5.05 9.94
N LEU A 152 -17.31 5.52 8.76
CA LEU A 152 -15.94 5.37 8.28
C LEU A 152 -14.94 6.13 9.16
N LEU A 153 -15.31 7.33 9.65
CA LEU A 153 -14.47 8.10 10.57
C LEU A 153 -14.26 7.38 11.91
N ALA A 154 -15.30 6.75 12.45
CA ALA A 154 -15.21 5.97 13.68
C ALA A 154 -14.29 4.74 13.48
N GLU A 155 -14.45 4.01 12.37
CA GLU A 155 -13.58 2.88 12.01
C GLU A 155 -12.12 3.32 11.79
N GLY A 156 -11.93 4.47 11.13
CA GLY A 156 -10.61 5.06 10.91
C GLY A 156 -9.91 5.49 12.20
N ALA A 157 -10.64 6.11 13.12
CA ALA A 157 -10.13 6.48 14.43
C ALA A 157 -9.69 5.23 15.23
N ALA A 158 -10.50 4.18 15.25
CA ALA A 158 -10.15 2.91 15.88
C ALA A 158 -8.90 2.27 15.25
N ALA A 159 -8.76 2.34 13.92
CA ALA A 159 -7.58 1.86 13.21
C ALA A 159 -6.32 2.66 13.57
N LEU A 160 -6.40 4.00 13.61
CA LEU A 160 -5.29 4.88 14.00
C LEU A 160 -4.87 4.65 15.46
N SER A 161 -5.84 4.46 16.38
CA SER A 161 -5.56 4.12 17.77
C SER A 161 -4.83 2.76 17.88
N THR A 162 -5.26 1.75 17.13
CA THR A 162 -4.56 0.45 17.06
C THR A 162 -3.10 0.58 16.64
N LEU A 163 -2.80 1.54 15.76
CA LEU A 163 -1.44 1.82 15.29
C LEU A 163 -0.64 2.74 16.22
N GLY A 164 -1.24 3.22 17.32
CA GLY A 164 -0.61 4.17 18.25
C GLY A 164 -0.39 5.56 17.65
N ALA A 165 -1.08 5.89 16.57
CA ALA A 165 -0.86 7.12 15.82
C ALA A 165 -1.53 8.37 16.44
N ASP A 166 -2.40 8.19 17.43
CA ASP A 166 -3.02 9.29 18.17
C ASP A 166 -2.04 10.01 19.11
N ARG A 167 -1.00 9.28 19.57
CA ARG A 167 -0.01 9.83 20.52
C ARG A 167 1.04 10.73 19.87
N SER A 168 1.24 10.61 18.57
CA SER A 168 2.29 11.32 17.82
C SER A 168 1.94 12.80 17.57
N GLN A 169 0.66 13.18 17.58
CA GLN A 169 0.24 14.59 17.42
C GLN A 169 0.34 15.40 18.71
N ALA A 170 0.30 14.77 19.87
CA ALA A 170 0.40 15.45 21.16
C ALA A 170 1.85 15.79 21.56
N ALA A 171 2.85 15.22 20.89
CA ALA A 171 4.27 15.44 21.18
C ALA A 171 4.94 16.50 20.27
N SER A 172 4.21 17.07 19.30
CA SER A 172 4.72 18.06 18.32
C SER A 172 4.02 19.41 18.41
N GLY A 173 3.27 19.68 19.50
CA GLY A 173 2.62 20.95 19.78
C GLY A 173 3.28 21.71 20.92
#